data_ad0c068e929c7bcfe7eccbf92b35cdcb
#
_entry.id   ad0c068e929c7bcfe7eccbf92b35cdcb
#
_cell.length_a   1.000
_cell.length_b   1.000
_cell.length_c   1.000
_cell.angle_alpha   90.00
_cell.angle_beta   90.00
_cell.angle_gamma   90.00
#
_symmetry.space_group_name_H-M   'P 1'
#
loop_
_entity.id
_entity.type
_entity.pdbx_description
1 polymer ?
#
loop_
_entity_poly.entity_id
_entity_poly.type
_entity_poly.pdbx_seq_one_letter_code
_entity_poly.pdbx_strand_id
1 'polypeptide(L)'
;MKIVLDLAWGAAVGLAPSVFAEMGAEVICLHNQADGDRINVNCGSTHLEILQAAVKQHNADAGFAFDGDADRVLAVDNTGRPVNGDYILYLWGHHLQQQQQLPDNLIISTVMANLGFEKAWKQQGGKLVR
;
A
#
# COMPACT_ATOMS: atom_id res chain seq x y z
N MET A 1 -6.02 -13.10 7.26
CA MET A 1 -4.90 -12.18 7.04
C MET A 1 -4.90 -11.15 8.16
N LYS A 2 -3.76 -10.93 8.82
CA LYS A 2 -3.61 -9.90 9.86
C LYS A 2 -2.90 -8.69 9.26
N ILE A 3 -3.46 -7.51 9.44
CA ILE A 3 -2.89 -6.27 8.89
C ILE A 3 -2.79 -5.17 9.93
N VAL A 4 -1.84 -4.28 9.76
CA VAL A 4 -1.69 -3.06 10.55
C VAL A 4 -2.03 -1.85 9.67
N LEU A 5 -2.86 -0.95 10.17
CA LEU A 5 -3.21 0.31 9.50
C LEU A 5 -2.68 1.48 10.33
N ASP A 6 -1.87 2.34 9.73
CA ASP A 6 -1.54 3.65 10.26
C ASP A 6 -2.45 4.69 9.60
N LEU A 7 -3.35 5.25 10.38
CA LEU A 7 -4.43 6.13 9.93
C LEU A 7 -4.09 7.61 10.04
N ALA A 8 -2.84 7.92 10.44
CA ALA A 8 -2.28 9.27 10.50
C ALA A 8 -3.14 10.31 11.25
N TRP A 9 -4.01 9.88 12.19
CA TRP A 9 -4.99 10.71 12.90
C TRP A 9 -6.00 11.44 11.98
N GLY A 10 -6.12 10.99 10.72
CA GLY A 10 -6.77 11.70 9.62
C GLY A 10 -8.07 11.07 9.13
N ALA A 11 -8.39 11.32 7.87
CA ALA A 11 -9.66 10.93 7.25
C ALA A 11 -9.87 9.42 7.15
N ALA A 12 -8.79 8.63 7.06
CA ALA A 12 -8.87 7.17 6.99
C ALA A 12 -9.45 6.51 8.26
N VAL A 13 -9.42 7.20 9.41
CA VAL A 13 -9.91 6.69 10.71
C VAL A 13 -11.35 6.21 10.63
N GLY A 14 -12.21 6.94 9.93
CA GLY A 14 -13.65 6.64 9.88
C GLY A 14 -14.02 5.48 8.97
N LEU A 15 -13.17 5.10 8.03
CA LEU A 15 -13.55 4.15 6.97
C LEU A 15 -12.61 2.96 6.83
N ALA A 16 -11.28 3.18 6.79
CA ALA A 16 -10.35 2.13 6.44
C ALA A 16 -10.43 0.87 7.33
N PRO A 17 -10.56 0.96 8.67
CA PRO A 17 -10.64 -0.21 9.51
C PRO A 17 -11.84 -1.13 9.18
N SER A 18 -13.01 -0.55 8.91
CA SER A 18 -14.22 -1.31 8.57
C SER A 18 -14.10 -1.99 7.21
N VAL A 19 -13.56 -1.28 6.20
CA VAL A 19 -13.37 -1.85 4.86
C VAL A 19 -12.47 -3.10 4.91
N PHE A 20 -11.35 -3.03 5.59
CA PHE A 20 -10.44 -4.18 5.70
C PHE A 20 -11.04 -5.31 6.56
N ALA A 21 -11.77 -4.98 7.61
CA ALA A 21 -12.44 -5.98 8.44
C ALA A 21 -13.56 -6.71 7.66
N GLU A 22 -14.35 -5.99 6.86
CA GLU A 22 -15.38 -6.58 5.98
C GLU A 22 -14.78 -7.50 4.92
N MET A 23 -13.55 -7.24 4.49
CA MET A 23 -12.79 -8.12 3.60
C MET A 23 -12.20 -9.36 4.33
N GLY A 24 -12.47 -9.53 5.62
CA GLY A 24 -12.04 -10.68 6.41
C GLY A 24 -10.63 -10.53 7.03
N ALA A 25 -10.09 -9.33 7.12
CA ALA A 25 -8.81 -9.10 7.78
C ALA A 25 -8.98 -8.93 9.29
N GLU A 26 -8.03 -9.44 10.07
CA GLU A 26 -7.79 -9.04 11.46
C GLU A 26 -7.02 -7.71 11.43
N VAL A 27 -7.64 -6.64 11.92
CA VAL A 27 -7.12 -5.27 11.77
C VAL A 27 -6.56 -4.76 13.09
N ILE A 28 -5.33 -4.25 13.05
CA ILE A 28 -4.67 -3.52 14.13
C ILE A 28 -4.51 -2.07 13.66
N CYS A 29 -5.02 -1.11 14.43
CA CYS A 29 -4.99 0.28 14.07
C CYS A 29 -3.99 1.08 14.93
N LEU A 30 -3.19 1.90 14.26
CA LEU A 30 -2.35 2.93 14.85
C LEU A 30 -2.94 4.30 14.52
N HIS A 31 -2.79 5.27 15.42
CA HIS A 31 -3.23 6.65 15.21
C HIS A 31 -4.70 6.73 14.74
N ASN A 32 -5.57 5.99 15.44
CA ASN A 32 -6.95 5.71 15.04
C ASN A 32 -8.02 6.62 15.65
N GLN A 33 -7.66 7.82 16.01
CA GLN A 33 -8.58 8.88 16.45
C GLN A 33 -8.43 10.07 15.51
N ALA A 34 -9.52 10.62 15.02
CA ALA A 34 -9.46 11.84 14.22
C ALA A 34 -9.02 13.03 15.10
N ASP A 35 -7.86 13.60 14.81
CA ASP A 35 -7.28 14.69 15.57
C ASP A 35 -6.52 15.65 14.64
N GLY A 36 -7.13 16.80 14.35
CA GLY A 36 -6.59 17.78 13.42
C GLY A 36 -5.21 18.34 13.79
N ASP A 37 -4.88 18.36 15.09
CA ASP A 37 -3.58 18.86 15.57
C ASP A 37 -2.46 17.82 15.40
N ARG A 38 -2.80 16.55 15.18
CA ARG A 38 -1.87 15.42 15.05
C ARG A 38 -1.75 14.86 13.65
N ILE A 39 -2.58 15.29 12.71
CA ILE A 39 -2.54 14.81 11.33
C ILE A 39 -1.11 14.88 10.78
N ASN A 40 -0.59 13.74 10.30
CA ASN A 40 0.76 13.57 9.73
C ASN A 40 1.93 13.92 10.68
N VAL A 41 1.68 14.11 11.98
CA VAL A 41 2.77 14.40 12.93
C VAL A 41 3.45 13.10 13.34
N ASN A 42 4.63 12.84 12.77
CA ASN A 42 5.45 11.63 13.00
C ASN A 42 4.66 10.33 12.79
N CYS A 43 3.77 10.28 11.81
CA CYS A 43 2.95 9.11 11.50
C CYS A 43 2.54 9.10 10.02
N GLY A 44 1.85 8.04 9.61
CA GLY A 44 1.30 7.90 8.27
C GLY A 44 2.35 7.64 7.18
N SER A 45 1.99 7.93 5.94
CA SER A 45 2.77 7.56 4.75
C SER A 45 4.15 8.22 4.65
N THR A 46 4.41 9.28 5.39
CA THR A 46 5.71 9.98 5.40
C THR A 46 6.64 9.51 6.53
N HIS A 47 6.15 8.67 7.46
CA HIS A 47 6.89 8.15 8.61
C HIS A 47 6.58 6.68 8.83
N LEU A 48 7.15 5.82 7.96
CA LEU A 48 6.83 4.38 7.94
C LEU A 48 7.43 3.58 9.10
N GLU A 49 8.35 4.15 9.85
CA GLU A 49 9.13 3.42 10.87
C GLU A 49 8.22 2.80 11.93
N ILE A 50 7.17 3.51 12.34
CA ILE A 50 6.21 3.04 13.34
C ILE A 50 5.38 1.87 12.77
N LEU A 51 4.90 2.00 11.54
CA LEU A 51 4.19 0.93 10.86
C LEU A 51 5.07 -0.31 10.68
N GLN A 52 6.33 -0.14 10.23
CA GLN A 52 7.29 -1.22 10.05
C GLN A 52 7.55 -1.98 11.36
N ALA A 53 7.72 -1.25 12.46
CA ALA A 53 7.89 -1.82 13.79
C ALA A 53 6.64 -2.60 14.23
N ALA A 54 5.45 -2.01 14.05
CA ALA A 54 4.19 -2.63 14.43
C ALA A 54 3.88 -3.91 13.63
N VAL A 55 4.15 -3.93 12.32
CA VAL A 55 3.99 -5.14 11.48
C VAL A 55 4.82 -6.29 12.03
N LYS A 56 6.08 -6.04 12.39
CA LYS A 56 6.96 -7.06 12.98
C LYS A 56 6.51 -7.47 14.37
N GLN A 57 6.16 -6.51 15.23
CA GLN A 57 5.75 -6.76 16.62
C GLN A 57 4.50 -7.63 16.69
N HIS A 58 3.54 -7.41 15.81
CA HIS A 58 2.27 -8.14 15.78
C HIS A 58 2.29 -9.37 14.88
N ASN A 59 3.43 -9.69 14.23
CA ASN A 59 3.54 -10.74 13.21
C ASN A 59 2.43 -10.59 12.16
N ALA A 60 2.22 -9.36 11.67
CA ALA A 60 1.20 -9.08 10.68
C ALA A 60 1.68 -9.46 9.27
N ASP A 61 0.73 -9.82 8.40
CA ASP A 61 1.01 -10.19 7.02
C ASP A 61 1.40 -8.98 6.15
N ALA A 62 0.85 -7.81 6.48
CA ALA A 62 1.14 -6.55 5.81
C ALA A 62 0.75 -5.34 6.69
N GLY A 63 1.23 -4.16 6.32
CA GLY A 63 0.82 -2.89 6.87
C GLY A 63 0.53 -1.86 5.79
N PHE A 64 -0.35 -0.91 6.10
CA PHE A 64 -0.70 0.20 5.21
C PHE A 64 -0.69 1.51 5.99
N ALA A 65 0.05 2.50 5.51
CA ALA A 65 0.09 3.84 6.07
C ALA A 65 -0.58 4.84 5.14
N PHE A 66 -1.60 5.51 5.63
CA PHE A 66 -2.31 6.57 4.93
C PHE A 66 -1.68 7.93 5.26
N ASP A 67 -1.94 8.92 4.44
CA ASP A 67 -1.73 10.32 4.83
C ASP A 67 -3.02 10.96 5.38
N GLY A 68 -2.95 12.24 5.74
CA GLY A 68 -3.99 12.88 6.50
C GLY A 68 -5.36 12.95 5.85
N ASP A 69 -5.43 13.14 4.53
CA ASP A 69 -6.67 13.18 3.74
C ASP A 69 -6.96 11.85 3.01
N ALA A 70 -6.08 10.86 3.21
CA ALA A 70 -6.20 9.50 2.68
C ALA A 70 -6.22 9.40 1.14
N ASP A 71 -5.58 10.36 0.44
CA ASP A 71 -5.40 10.31 -1.00
C ASP A 71 -4.14 9.50 -1.40
N ARG A 72 -3.23 9.22 -0.44
CA ARG A 72 -2.04 8.40 -0.60
C ARG A 72 -1.98 7.28 0.43
N VAL A 73 -1.43 6.15 -0.02
CA VAL A 73 -1.16 5.00 0.85
C VAL A 73 0.19 4.37 0.48
N LEU A 74 0.96 3.99 1.49
CA LEU A 74 2.16 3.17 1.32
C LEU A 74 1.98 1.85 2.06
N ALA A 75 2.49 0.77 1.44
CA ALA A 75 2.42 -0.55 2.03
C ALA A 75 3.78 -1.00 2.59
N VAL A 76 3.71 -1.91 3.55
CA VAL A 76 4.85 -2.58 4.17
C VAL A 76 4.56 -4.08 4.17
N ASP A 77 5.53 -4.90 3.75
CA ASP A 77 5.40 -6.35 3.80
C ASP A 77 5.61 -6.91 5.24
N ASN A 78 5.40 -8.21 5.41
CA ASN A 78 5.54 -8.89 6.70
C ASN A 78 6.95 -8.85 7.29
N THR A 79 7.97 -8.52 6.49
CA THR A 79 9.36 -8.33 6.96
C THR A 79 9.64 -6.88 7.39
N GLY A 80 8.68 -5.98 7.21
CA GLY A 80 8.80 -4.55 7.46
C GLY A 80 9.43 -3.76 6.30
N ARG A 81 9.54 -4.35 5.10
CA ARG A 81 10.07 -3.68 3.92
C ARG A 81 8.99 -2.86 3.23
N PRO A 82 9.26 -1.59 2.86
CA PRO A 82 8.32 -0.79 2.09
C PRO A 82 8.03 -1.40 0.70
N VAL A 83 6.76 -1.41 0.33
CA VAL A 83 6.25 -1.82 -0.98
C VAL A 83 5.74 -0.58 -1.68
N ASN A 84 6.50 -0.07 -2.64
CA ASN A 84 6.16 1.15 -3.36
C ASN A 84 5.18 0.91 -4.51
N GLY A 85 4.73 1.99 -5.17
CA GLY A 85 3.75 1.93 -6.25
C GLY A 85 4.18 1.08 -7.45
N ASP A 86 5.47 0.99 -7.75
CA ASP A 86 5.97 0.15 -8.85
C ASP A 86 5.74 -1.35 -8.57
N TYR A 87 5.91 -1.78 -7.31
CA TYR A 87 5.56 -3.16 -6.90
C TYR A 87 4.06 -3.41 -7.02
N ILE A 88 3.23 -2.44 -6.63
CA ILE A 88 1.77 -2.59 -6.73
C ILE A 88 1.34 -2.71 -8.20
N LEU A 89 1.87 -1.85 -9.08
CA LEU A 89 1.60 -1.93 -10.51
C LEU A 89 2.05 -3.26 -11.11
N TYR A 90 3.22 -3.75 -10.72
CA TYR A 90 3.73 -5.05 -11.17
C TYR A 90 2.83 -6.20 -10.71
N LEU A 91 2.53 -6.27 -9.42
CA LEU A 91 1.71 -7.34 -8.83
C LEU A 91 0.30 -7.38 -9.44
N TRP A 92 -0.34 -6.21 -9.54
CA TRP A 92 -1.68 -6.11 -10.11
C TRP A 92 -1.70 -6.41 -11.60
N GLY A 93 -0.75 -5.87 -12.35
CA GLY A 93 -0.59 -6.15 -13.77
C GLY A 93 -0.34 -7.65 -14.04
N HIS A 94 0.54 -8.29 -13.25
CA HIS A 94 0.82 -9.71 -13.35
C HIS A 94 -0.43 -10.56 -13.06
N HIS A 95 -1.18 -10.21 -12.01
CA HIS A 95 -2.43 -10.88 -11.67
C HIS A 95 -3.46 -10.81 -12.82
N LEU A 96 -3.69 -9.61 -13.37
CA LEU A 96 -4.60 -9.41 -14.50
C LEU A 96 -4.12 -10.12 -15.77
N GLN A 97 -2.81 -10.15 -16.03
CA GLN A 97 -2.23 -10.88 -17.15
C GLN A 97 -2.50 -12.38 -17.04
N GLN A 98 -2.29 -12.97 -15.86
CA GLN A 98 -2.57 -14.38 -15.61
C GLN A 98 -4.03 -14.75 -15.83
N GLN A 99 -4.93 -13.82 -15.53
CA GLN A 99 -6.37 -13.98 -15.74
C GLN A 99 -6.83 -13.62 -17.16
N GLN A 100 -5.90 -13.26 -18.05
CA GLN A 100 -6.21 -12.77 -19.40
C GLN A 100 -7.15 -11.53 -19.41
N GLN A 101 -7.06 -10.71 -18.38
CA GLN A 101 -7.88 -9.51 -18.19
C GLN A 101 -7.09 -8.21 -18.42
N LEU A 102 -5.83 -8.31 -18.85
CA LEU A 102 -5.01 -7.14 -19.17
C LEU A 102 -4.91 -6.97 -20.69
N PRO A 103 -5.63 -6.02 -21.30
CA PRO A 103 -5.60 -5.79 -22.73
C PRO A 103 -4.17 -5.51 -23.21
N ASP A 104 -3.72 -6.16 -24.28
CA ASP A 104 -2.41 -6.02 -24.90
C ASP A 104 -1.21 -6.20 -23.95
N ASN A 105 -1.41 -6.74 -22.76
CA ASN A 105 -0.44 -6.76 -21.66
C ASN A 105 0.15 -5.36 -21.37
N LEU A 106 -0.69 -4.33 -21.48
CA LEU A 106 -0.31 -2.93 -21.37
C LEU A 106 -0.57 -2.37 -19.98
N ILE A 107 0.46 -1.81 -19.36
CA ILE A 107 0.34 -0.94 -18.18
C ILE A 107 0.67 0.50 -18.60
N ILE A 108 -0.17 1.44 -18.16
CA ILE A 108 0.06 2.87 -18.29
C ILE A 108 0.51 3.37 -16.91
N SER A 109 1.63 4.04 -16.85
CA SER A 109 2.22 4.58 -15.63
C SER A 109 2.63 6.04 -15.82
N THR A 110 3.28 6.62 -14.83
CA THR A 110 3.82 7.97 -14.91
C THR A 110 5.32 7.93 -15.20
N VAL A 111 5.89 9.11 -15.49
CA VAL A 111 7.34 9.29 -15.65
C VAL A 111 8.14 8.92 -14.39
N MET A 112 7.47 8.80 -13.23
CA MET A 112 8.07 8.40 -11.96
C MET A 112 8.33 6.90 -11.85
N ALA A 113 7.76 6.07 -12.74
CA ALA A 113 7.99 4.62 -12.74
C ALA A 113 9.48 4.30 -12.94
N ASN A 114 10.02 3.43 -12.09
CA ASN A 114 11.44 3.12 -12.11
C ASN A 114 11.81 2.13 -13.25
N LEU A 115 13.07 2.15 -13.63
CA LEU A 115 13.60 1.28 -14.69
C LEU A 115 13.52 -0.21 -14.33
N GLY A 116 13.61 -0.55 -13.05
CA GLY A 116 13.51 -1.93 -12.56
C GLY A 116 12.15 -2.53 -12.87
N PHE A 117 11.07 -1.78 -12.57
CA PHE A 117 9.72 -2.18 -12.92
C PHE A 117 9.56 -2.35 -14.43
N GLU A 118 10.02 -1.40 -15.24
CA GLU A 118 9.93 -1.50 -16.70
C GLU A 118 10.62 -2.74 -17.24
N LYS A 119 11.84 -3.03 -16.78
CA LYS A 119 12.60 -4.22 -17.20
C LYS A 119 11.89 -5.51 -16.79
N ALA A 120 11.42 -5.59 -15.54
CA ALA A 120 10.71 -6.76 -15.04
C ALA A 120 9.42 -7.01 -15.81
N TRP A 121 8.65 -5.95 -16.09
CA TRP A 121 7.41 -6.05 -16.86
C TRP A 121 7.64 -6.51 -18.31
N LYS A 122 8.66 -5.97 -18.97
CA LYS A 122 9.05 -6.40 -20.33
C LYS A 122 9.49 -7.86 -20.39
N GLN A 123 10.18 -8.38 -19.35
CA GLN A 123 10.57 -9.79 -19.28
C GLN A 123 9.35 -10.73 -19.18
N GLN A 124 8.23 -10.26 -18.67
CA GLN A 124 6.96 -11.00 -18.64
C GLN A 124 6.13 -10.85 -19.95
N GLY A 125 6.70 -10.24 -20.98
CA GLY A 125 6.00 -9.99 -22.24
C GLY A 125 5.04 -8.80 -22.17
N GLY A 126 5.15 -7.97 -21.14
CA GLY A 126 4.31 -6.79 -20.95
C GLY A 126 4.83 -5.54 -21.69
N LYS A 127 3.92 -4.60 -21.91
CA LYS A 127 4.19 -3.28 -22.50
C LYS A 127 3.97 -2.21 -21.42
N LEU A 128 4.84 -1.21 -21.37
CA LEU A 128 4.74 -0.06 -20.48
C LEU A 128 4.73 1.23 -21.28
N VAL A 129 3.76 2.10 -21.00
CA VAL A 129 3.66 3.47 -21.53
C VAL A 129 3.66 4.45 -20.35
N ARG A 130 4.33 5.60 -20.52
CA ARG A 130 4.39 6.70 -19.56
C ARG A 130 3.72 7.94 -20.11
#